data_f75a66216bd8080758248d56dc06ce65
#
_entry.id   f75a66216bd8080758248d56dc06ce65
#
_cell.length_a   1.000
_cell.length_b   1.000
_cell.length_c   1.000
_cell.angle_alpha   90.00
_cell.angle_beta   90.00
_cell.angle_gamma   90.00
#
_symmetry.space_group_name_H-M   'P 1'
#
loop_
_entity.id
_entity.type
_entity.pdbx_description
1 polymer ?
#
loop_
_entity_poly.entity_id
_entity_poly.type
_entity_poly.pdbx_seq_one_letter_code
_entity_poly.pdbx_strand_id
1 'polypeptide(L)'
;MASTMALLVALVAMAGVLVSMPACAMVRHDYAAALSKSLLYFEAQRSGRLPPTQRVHWRGNSALNDGADHGVDLTGGYYDAGDNVKFGFPMAYTVTMLSWGVVEHGARMAAAGELRHALEAVRWGADYLVKAHAAAETLYVQVGDGNSDHMCWERPEDMDTPRNAYMVDASHPGSDVAAETAAALAAAAVMFSARAPGGDRQYALRLLTHAKQLFEFAKNHRGLYQNSVPSAGNFYHSSSDEDELLWAAVWLYIATGDEEYKAYIAGAGNLGGSGQPLGWDNKHVGAQALVAKARYIINH
;
A
#
# COMPACT_ATOMS: atom_id res chain seq x y z
N MET A 1 -68.66 30.87 -1.57
CA MET A 1 -67.48 31.79 -1.48
C MET A 1 -66.55 31.44 -0.32
N ALA A 2 -67.01 31.10 0.87
CA ALA A 2 -66.15 30.78 2.01
C ALA A 2 -65.28 29.51 1.80
N SER A 3 -65.82 28.48 1.09
CA SER A 3 -65.15 27.19 0.87
C SER A 3 -63.99 27.29 -0.13
N THR A 4 -64.09 28.12 -1.16
CA THR A 4 -63.03 28.34 -2.14
C THR A 4 -61.84 29.16 -1.62
N MET A 5 -62.13 30.12 -0.72
CA MET A 5 -61.10 30.92 -0.06
C MET A 5 -60.27 30.09 0.92
N ALA A 6 -60.90 29.16 1.66
CA ALA A 6 -60.21 28.25 2.58
C ALA A 6 -59.26 27.28 1.82
N LEU A 7 -59.67 26.81 0.66
CA LEU A 7 -58.81 25.96 -0.18
C LEU A 7 -57.61 26.70 -0.76
N LEU A 8 -57.77 27.97 -1.14
CA LEU A 8 -56.67 28.82 -1.64
C LEU A 8 -55.66 29.11 -0.56
N VAL A 9 -56.10 29.40 0.66
CA VAL A 9 -55.24 29.67 1.82
C VAL A 9 -54.45 28.42 2.23
N ALA A 10 -55.09 27.21 2.15
CA ALA A 10 -54.40 25.95 2.42
C ALA A 10 -53.35 25.62 1.36
N LEU A 11 -53.64 25.88 0.08
CA LEU A 11 -52.68 25.67 -1.02
C LEU A 11 -51.48 26.63 -0.93
N VAL A 12 -51.70 27.90 -0.59
CA VAL A 12 -50.61 28.87 -0.39
C VAL A 12 -49.76 28.53 0.82
N ALA A 13 -50.39 28.07 1.93
CA ALA A 13 -49.66 27.60 3.10
C ALA A 13 -48.81 26.36 2.82
N MET A 14 -49.32 25.38 2.05
CA MET A 14 -48.56 24.22 1.63
C MET A 14 -47.39 24.59 0.67
N ALA A 15 -47.60 25.52 -0.26
CA ALA A 15 -46.54 26.01 -1.13
C ALA A 15 -45.46 26.77 -0.33
N GLY A 16 -45.84 27.52 0.70
CA GLY A 16 -44.89 28.21 1.59
C GLY A 16 -44.05 27.27 2.44
N VAL A 17 -44.60 26.12 2.86
CA VAL A 17 -43.86 25.09 3.62
C VAL A 17 -42.89 24.33 2.73
N LEU A 18 -43.19 24.13 1.44
CA LEU A 18 -42.30 23.50 0.48
C LEU A 18 -41.09 24.38 0.07
N VAL A 19 -41.23 25.71 0.19
CA VAL A 19 -40.14 26.67 -0.15
C VAL A 19 -39.24 26.91 1.05
N SER A 20 -39.67 26.60 2.25
CA SER A 20 -38.89 26.86 3.48
C SER A 20 -38.13 25.63 4.04
N MET A 21 -38.03 24.54 3.30
CA MET A 21 -37.03 23.54 3.64
C MET A 21 -35.65 24.17 3.42
N PRO A 22 -34.81 24.33 4.49
CA PRO A 22 -33.44 24.75 4.28
C PRO A 22 -32.85 23.71 3.33
N ALA A 23 -32.42 24.14 2.15
CA ALA A 23 -31.58 23.33 1.31
C ALA A 23 -30.42 22.92 2.22
N CYS A 24 -30.39 21.65 2.62
CA CYS A 24 -29.27 21.09 3.34
C CYS A 24 -28.06 21.37 2.43
N ALA A 25 -27.32 22.42 2.75
CA ALA A 25 -26.14 22.79 2.01
C ALA A 25 -25.25 21.55 2.12
N MET A 26 -25.19 20.75 1.06
CA MET A 26 -24.26 19.63 0.99
C MET A 26 -22.89 20.24 1.20
N VAL A 27 -22.31 20.01 2.37
CA VAL A 27 -20.93 20.39 2.65
C VAL A 27 -20.09 19.69 1.59
N ARG A 28 -19.64 20.44 0.61
CA ARG A 28 -18.70 19.91 -0.38
C ARG A 28 -17.37 19.74 0.32
N HIS A 29 -17.02 18.50 0.63
CA HIS A 29 -15.70 18.20 1.14
C HIS A 29 -14.65 18.48 0.04
N ASP A 30 -13.55 19.11 0.43
CA ASP A 30 -12.41 19.35 -0.46
C ASP A 30 -11.55 18.08 -0.52
N TYR A 31 -11.91 17.17 -1.42
CA TYR A 31 -11.17 15.93 -1.62
C TYR A 31 -9.79 16.15 -2.25
N ALA A 32 -9.56 17.25 -2.97
CA ALA A 32 -8.24 17.58 -3.51
C ALA A 32 -7.29 17.96 -2.37
N ALA A 33 -7.75 18.79 -1.43
CA ALA A 33 -6.98 19.11 -0.23
C ALA A 33 -6.75 17.87 0.66
N ALA A 34 -7.73 16.98 0.78
CA ALA A 34 -7.56 15.73 1.52
C ALA A 34 -6.49 14.84 0.89
N LEU A 35 -6.50 14.68 -0.43
CA LEU A 35 -5.47 13.93 -1.17
C LEU A 35 -4.08 14.54 -0.97
N SER A 36 -3.94 15.85 -1.11
CA SER A 36 -2.66 16.55 -0.89
C SER A 36 -2.11 16.31 0.51
N LYS A 37 -2.95 16.44 1.55
CA LYS A 37 -2.55 16.17 2.94
C LYS A 37 -2.18 14.71 3.19
N SER A 38 -2.89 13.76 2.56
CA SER A 38 -2.56 12.33 2.64
C SER A 38 -1.17 12.04 2.05
N LEU A 39 -0.82 12.67 0.94
CA LEU A 39 0.52 12.50 0.35
C LEU A 39 1.61 13.20 1.17
N LEU A 40 1.32 14.35 1.81
CA LEU A 40 2.24 14.97 2.77
C LEU A 40 2.51 14.08 3.99
N TYR A 41 1.53 13.28 4.42
CA TYR A 41 1.73 12.30 5.48
C TYR A 41 2.83 11.29 5.10
N PHE A 42 2.80 10.74 3.88
CA PHE A 42 3.85 9.83 3.42
C PHE A 42 5.22 10.52 3.33
N GLU A 43 5.28 11.79 2.93
CA GLU A 43 6.54 12.53 2.97
C GLU A 43 7.05 12.73 4.42
N ALA A 44 6.15 12.90 5.39
CA ALA A 44 6.51 13.00 6.80
C ALA A 44 7.05 11.68 7.38
N GLN A 45 6.65 10.53 6.82
CA GLN A 45 7.07 9.21 7.28
C GLN A 45 8.34 8.68 6.61
N ARG A 46 8.95 9.42 5.70
CA ARG A 46 10.17 8.99 5.00
C ARG A 46 11.34 8.78 5.97
N SER A 47 12.02 7.64 5.82
CA SER A 47 13.31 7.33 6.41
C SER A 47 14.43 7.55 5.39
N GLY A 48 15.67 7.72 5.82
CA GLY A 48 16.83 7.84 4.96
C GLY A 48 17.22 9.29 4.65
N ARG A 49 17.94 9.46 3.54
CA ARG A 49 18.33 10.78 3.01
C ARG A 49 17.16 11.38 2.25
N LEU A 50 16.59 12.46 2.78
CA LEU A 50 15.45 13.14 2.17
C LEU A 50 15.85 13.91 0.89
N PRO A 51 14.98 13.91 -0.14
CA PRO A 51 15.25 14.63 -1.39
C PRO A 51 15.14 16.14 -1.19
N PRO A 52 15.80 16.96 -2.02
CA PRO A 52 15.68 18.42 -1.96
C PRO A 52 14.24 18.93 -2.21
N THR A 53 13.39 18.09 -2.81
CA THR A 53 11.98 18.38 -3.12
C THR A 53 11.04 18.04 -1.97
N GLN A 54 11.55 17.63 -0.80
CA GLN A 54 10.76 17.33 0.39
C GLN A 54 9.93 18.54 0.81
N ARG A 55 8.59 18.40 0.84
CA ARG A 55 7.66 19.47 1.20
C ARG A 55 7.48 19.64 2.71
N VAL A 56 7.76 18.57 3.48
CA VAL A 56 7.69 18.56 4.95
C VAL A 56 9.02 19.05 5.51
N HIS A 57 9.16 20.36 5.71
CA HIS A 57 10.43 21.02 6.03
C HIS A 57 10.93 20.82 7.45
N TRP A 58 10.08 20.33 8.36
CA TRP A 58 10.48 20.01 9.74
C TRP A 58 11.12 18.61 9.86
N ARG A 59 11.10 17.79 8.78
CA ARG A 59 11.80 16.50 8.72
C ARG A 59 13.21 16.68 8.18
N GLY A 60 14.14 15.89 8.77
CA GLY A 60 15.54 15.78 8.36
C GLY A 60 15.92 14.37 7.91
N ASN A 61 17.19 14.18 7.57
CA ASN A 61 17.76 12.87 7.28
C ASN A 61 17.81 12.02 8.56
N SER A 62 17.51 10.74 8.47
CA SER A 62 17.50 9.81 9.60
C SER A 62 17.81 8.39 9.14
N ALA A 63 18.22 7.50 10.05
CA ALA A 63 18.49 6.08 9.77
C ALA A 63 19.42 5.86 8.55
N LEU A 64 20.48 6.66 8.45
CA LEU A 64 21.40 6.66 7.29
C LEU A 64 22.34 5.44 7.25
N ASN A 65 22.37 4.65 8.30
CA ASN A 65 23.22 3.46 8.43
C ASN A 65 22.41 2.16 8.55
N ASP A 66 21.10 2.19 8.32
CA ASP A 66 20.26 1.00 8.39
C ASP A 66 20.80 -0.10 7.46
N GLY A 67 21.01 -1.30 8.03
CA GLY A 67 21.55 -2.47 7.33
C GLY A 67 23.08 -2.56 7.25
N ALA A 68 23.82 -1.56 7.71
CA ALA A 68 25.27 -1.55 7.62
C ALA A 68 25.93 -2.70 8.40
N ASP A 69 25.35 -3.12 9.52
CA ASP A 69 25.78 -4.25 10.36
C ASP A 69 25.62 -5.61 9.63
N HIS A 70 24.72 -5.68 8.65
CA HIS A 70 24.53 -6.84 7.79
C HIS A 70 25.22 -6.71 6.42
N GLY A 71 25.93 -5.61 6.16
CA GLY A 71 26.58 -5.34 4.87
C GLY A 71 25.61 -5.06 3.73
N VAL A 72 24.37 -4.63 4.03
CA VAL A 72 23.32 -4.29 3.07
C VAL A 72 22.87 -2.84 3.23
N ASP A 73 22.32 -2.26 2.17
CA ASP A 73 21.72 -0.93 2.23
C ASP A 73 20.20 -1.05 2.47
N LEU A 74 19.78 -0.78 3.70
CA LEU A 74 18.37 -0.70 4.09
C LEU A 74 17.93 0.75 4.38
N THR A 75 18.64 1.74 3.84
CA THR A 75 18.24 3.15 3.96
C THR A 75 17.03 3.47 3.08
N GLY A 76 16.21 4.42 3.49
CA GLY A 76 14.96 4.77 2.79
C GLY A 76 13.74 4.04 3.35
N GLY A 77 12.68 3.98 2.57
CA GLY A 77 11.40 3.46 3.02
C GLY A 77 10.65 4.38 3.97
N TYR A 78 9.68 3.83 4.66
CA TYR A 78 8.80 4.54 5.57
C TYR A 78 8.91 3.99 6.98
N TYR A 79 8.90 4.88 7.95
CA TYR A 79 8.60 4.52 9.33
C TYR A 79 7.13 4.15 9.46
N ASP A 80 6.81 3.29 10.40
CA ASP A 80 5.44 2.93 10.71
C ASP A 80 4.77 3.99 11.58
N ALA A 81 3.52 4.27 11.32
CA ALA A 81 2.61 5.13 12.07
C ALA A 81 3.28 6.30 12.85
N GLY A 82 3.58 6.11 14.12
CA GLY A 82 4.19 7.10 15.02
C GLY A 82 5.50 6.64 15.64
N ASP A 83 6.08 5.53 15.17
CA ASP A 83 7.35 4.97 15.65
C ASP A 83 8.49 5.15 14.64
N ASN A 84 9.68 4.70 14.99
CA ASN A 84 10.87 4.76 14.14
C ASN A 84 11.26 3.38 13.59
N VAL A 85 10.35 2.41 13.63
CA VAL A 85 10.55 1.07 13.06
C VAL A 85 10.09 1.04 11.60
N LYS A 86 10.74 0.24 10.78
CA LYS A 86 10.32 -0.08 9.41
C LYS A 86 9.80 -1.51 9.38
N PHE A 87 8.49 -1.66 9.37
CA PHE A 87 7.83 -2.96 9.22
C PHE A 87 7.53 -3.22 7.74
N GLY A 88 8.19 -4.22 7.16
CA GLY A 88 8.09 -4.53 5.73
C GLY A 88 6.69 -4.96 5.31
N PHE A 89 5.97 -5.72 6.15
CA PHE A 89 4.65 -6.25 5.81
C PHE A 89 3.60 -5.15 5.58
N PRO A 90 3.30 -4.26 6.54
CA PRO A 90 2.36 -3.16 6.30
C PRO A 90 2.88 -2.13 5.29
N MET A 91 4.21 -1.95 5.18
CA MET A 91 4.79 -1.06 4.16
C MET A 91 4.54 -1.60 2.75
N ALA A 92 4.71 -2.89 2.52
CA ALA A 92 4.43 -3.51 1.22
C ALA A 92 2.94 -3.37 0.86
N TYR A 93 2.03 -3.66 1.80
CA TYR A 93 0.60 -3.39 1.62
C TYR A 93 0.32 -1.93 1.26
N THR A 94 0.94 -1.00 1.95
CA THR A 94 0.82 0.45 1.67
C THR A 94 1.26 0.79 0.24
N VAL A 95 2.41 0.26 -0.21
CA VAL A 95 2.91 0.47 -1.59
C VAL A 95 1.93 -0.10 -2.62
N THR A 96 1.36 -1.28 -2.34
CA THR A 96 0.33 -1.87 -3.21
C THR A 96 -0.91 -0.99 -3.31
N MET A 97 -1.42 -0.51 -2.17
CA MET A 97 -2.63 0.34 -2.14
C MET A 97 -2.42 1.71 -2.79
N LEU A 98 -1.26 2.34 -2.58
CA LEU A 98 -0.90 3.58 -3.26
C LEU A 98 -0.80 3.37 -4.79
N SER A 99 -0.15 2.28 -5.22
CA SER A 99 -0.02 1.92 -6.63
C SER A 99 -1.39 1.68 -7.27
N TRP A 100 -2.25 0.90 -6.61
CA TRP A 100 -3.62 0.65 -7.07
C TRP A 100 -4.42 1.94 -7.16
N GLY A 101 -4.31 2.81 -6.16
CA GLY A 101 -4.93 4.13 -6.17
C GLY A 101 -4.53 4.97 -7.39
N VAL A 102 -3.25 4.96 -7.77
CA VAL A 102 -2.77 5.67 -8.97
C VAL A 102 -3.26 5.00 -10.26
N VAL A 103 -3.23 3.67 -10.34
CA VAL A 103 -3.74 2.92 -11.50
C VAL A 103 -5.21 3.25 -11.76
N GLU A 104 -6.04 3.33 -10.73
CA GLU A 104 -7.47 3.60 -10.84
C GLU A 104 -7.81 5.09 -11.02
N HIS A 105 -7.04 5.98 -10.39
CA HIS A 105 -7.42 7.38 -10.24
C HIS A 105 -6.35 8.37 -10.69
N GLY A 106 -5.30 7.92 -11.38
CA GLY A 106 -4.17 8.75 -11.79
C GLY A 106 -4.57 10.00 -12.57
N ALA A 107 -5.55 9.89 -13.47
CA ALA A 107 -6.07 11.06 -14.22
C ALA A 107 -6.71 12.11 -13.28
N ARG A 108 -7.42 11.68 -12.24
CA ARG A 108 -8.01 12.58 -11.22
C ARG A 108 -6.94 13.18 -10.32
N MET A 109 -5.91 12.40 -9.97
CA MET A 109 -4.75 12.88 -9.23
C MET A 109 -3.98 13.93 -10.04
N ALA A 110 -3.83 13.72 -11.36
CA ALA A 110 -3.22 14.71 -12.26
C ALA A 110 -4.04 16.01 -12.32
N ALA A 111 -5.37 15.91 -12.43
CA ALA A 111 -6.26 17.07 -12.41
C ALA A 111 -6.21 17.85 -11.08
N ALA A 112 -5.92 17.16 -9.97
CA ALA A 112 -5.70 17.77 -8.67
C ALA A 112 -4.26 18.29 -8.46
N GLY A 113 -3.34 18.10 -9.43
CA GLY A 113 -1.93 18.50 -9.33
C GLY A 113 -1.06 17.56 -8.49
N GLU A 114 -1.58 16.42 -8.04
CA GLU A 114 -0.94 15.54 -7.05
C GLU A 114 -0.33 14.25 -7.63
N LEU A 115 -0.50 13.97 -8.95
CA LEU A 115 -0.01 12.73 -9.55
C LEU A 115 1.51 12.53 -9.33
N ARG A 116 2.31 13.59 -9.51
CA ARG A 116 3.76 13.50 -9.31
C ARG A 116 4.12 13.09 -7.89
N HIS A 117 3.45 13.64 -6.89
CA HIS A 117 3.69 13.31 -5.48
C HIS A 117 3.26 11.88 -5.15
N ALA A 118 2.16 11.40 -5.76
CA ALA A 118 1.75 10.00 -5.62
C ALA A 118 2.76 9.02 -6.25
N LEU A 119 3.27 9.33 -7.44
CA LEU A 119 4.34 8.55 -8.08
C LEU A 119 5.63 8.52 -7.24
N GLU A 120 6.02 9.67 -6.68
CA GLU A 120 7.18 9.78 -5.79
C GLU A 120 6.98 8.97 -4.50
N ALA A 121 5.79 8.97 -3.92
CA ALA A 121 5.49 8.18 -2.73
C ALA A 121 5.62 6.68 -3.01
N VAL A 122 5.04 6.18 -4.11
CA VAL A 122 5.18 4.77 -4.49
C VAL A 122 6.65 4.43 -4.75
N ARG A 123 7.38 5.27 -5.50
CA ARG A 123 8.80 5.03 -5.79
C ARG A 123 9.64 4.94 -4.53
N TRP A 124 9.40 5.80 -3.54
CA TRP A 124 10.12 5.81 -2.27
C TRP A 124 9.99 4.47 -1.52
N GLY A 125 8.78 3.95 -1.40
CA GLY A 125 8.54 2.65 -0.78
C GLY A 125 9.07 1.49 -1.62
N ALA A 126 8.83 1.49 -2.93
CA ALA A 126 9.26 0.43 -3.83
C ALA A 126 10.81 0.32 -3.93
N ASP A 127 11.52 1.46 -3.95
CA ASP A 127 12.98 1.46 -3.93
C ASP A 127 13.54 0.82 -2.65
N TYR A 128 12.90 1.05 -1.51
CA TYR A 128 13.27 0.39 -0.26
C TYR A 128 12.98 -1.12 -0.32
N LEU A 129 11.80 -1.54 -0.79
CA LEU A 129 11.46 -2.97 -0.91
C LEU A 129 12.43 -3.71 -1.85
N VAL A 130 12.90 -3.05 -2.91
CA VAL A 130 13.96 -3.60 -3.80
C VAL A 130 15.28 -3.78 -3.05
N LYS A 131 15.69 -2.83 -2.20
CA LYS A 131 16.89 -2.96 -1.35
C LYS A 131 16.73 -4.07 -0.30
N ALA A 132 15.55 -4.16 0.30
CA ALA A 132 15.21 -5.17 1.30
C ALA A 132 15.25 -6.60 0.72
N HIS A 133 14.96 -6.77 -0.57
CA HIS A 133 15.11 -8.03 -1.30
C HIS A 133 16.58 -8.20 -1.74
N ALA A 134 17.42 -8.61 -0.80
CA ALA A 134 18.88 -8.65 -0.95
C ALA A 134 19.39 -9.81 -1.83
N ALA A 135 18.64 -10.90 -1.92
CA ALA A 135 18.91 -12.05 -2.79
C ALA A 135 17.60 -12.76 -3.16
N ALA A 136 17.63 -13.66 -4.14
CA ALA A 136 16.42 -14.33 -4.66
C ALA A 136 15.53 -14.97 -3.57
N GLU A 137 16.13 -15.46 -2.49
CA GLU A 137 15.47 -16.11 -1.36
C GLU A 137 15.83 -15.42 -0.02
N THR A 138 16.08 -14.09 -0.04
CA THR A 138 16.41 -13.32 1.16
C THR A 138 15.71 -11.98 1.14
N LEU A 139 14.83 -11.75 2.12
CA LEU A 139 14.10 -10.50 2.27
C LEU A 139 14.25 -9.96 3.70
N TYR A 140 14.74 -8.73 3.85
CA TYR A 140 14.70 -8.01 5.13
C TYR A 140 13.29 -7.49 5.37
N VAL A 141 12.70 -7.87 6.50
CA VAL A 141 11.27 -7.63 6.78
C VAL A 141 11.03 -6.63 7.88
N GLN A 142 12.06 -6.28 8.65
CA GLN A 142 11.98 -5.27 9.71
C GLN A 142 13.33 -4.62 9.95
N VAL A 143 13.34 -3.32 10.23
CA VAL A 143 14.51 -2.57 10.74
C VAL A 143 14.08 -1.74 11.95
N GLY A 144 14.82 -1.90 13.04
CA GLY A 144 14.47 -1.39 14.36
C GLY A 144 13.74 -2.45 15.20
N ASP A 145 13.84 -2.33 16.51
CA ASP A 145 13.14 -3.19 17.46
C ASP A 145 11.93 -2.45 18.03
N GLY A 146 10.72 -2.96 17.77
CA GLY A 146 9.49 -2.28 18.15
C GLY A 146 9.30 -2.15 19.66
N ASN A 147 9.80 -3.09 20.46
CA ASN A 147 9.64 -2.99 21.92
C ASN A 147 10.50 -1.88 22.52
N SER A 148 11.77 -1.76 22.09
CA SER A 148 12.65 -0.67 22.54
C SER A 148 12.23 0.68 21.98
N ASP A 149 11.78 0.74 20.73
CA ASP A 149 11.27 1.95 20.11
C ASP A 149 10.04 2.50 20.86
N HIS A 150 9.06 1.65 21.14
CA HIS A 150 7.83 2.04 21.82
C HIS A 150 8.03 2.44 23.30
N MET A 151 9.17 2.16 23.88
CA MET A 151 9.54 2.68 25.21
C MET A 151 10.22 4.06 25.14
N CYS A 152 10.57 4.55 23.95
CA CYS A 152 11.27 5.80 23.71
C CYS A 152 10.45 6.68 22.77
N TRP A 153 10.13 7.91 23.21
CA TRP A 153 9.43 8.89 22.39
C TRP A 153 10.43 9.94 21.89
N GLU A 154 10.92 9.75 20.67
CA GLU A 154 11.95 10.61 20.08
C GLU A 154 11.71 10.87 18.60
N ARG A 155 12.33 11.92 18.09
CA ARG A 155 12.28 12.20 16.66
C ARG A 155 13.19 11.23 15.89
N PRO A 156 12.83 10.84 14.66
CA PRO A 156 13.68 9.96 13.86
C PRO A 156 15.07 10.53 13.58
N GLU A 157 15.21 11.86 13.59
CA GLU A 157 16.49 12.54 13.40
C GLU A 157 17.45 12.40 14.60
N ASP A 158 16.91 12.16 15.79
CA ASP A 158 17.64 12.09 17.06
C ASP A 158 17.67 10.67 17.65
N MET A 159 17.03 9.68 16.98
CA MET A 159 16.87 8.33 17.53
C MET A 159 18.21 7.67 17.84
N ASP A 160 18.30 7.07 19.02
CA ASP A 160 19.40 6.25 19.48
C ASP A 160 19.00 4.80 19.81
N THR A 161 17.73 4.45 19.55
CA THR A 161 17.22 3.08 19.68
C THR A 161 17.91 2.11 18.70
N PRO A 162 18.05 0.82 19.06
CA PRO A 162 18.72 -0.18 18.22
C PRO A 162 18.09 -0.32 16.83
N ARG A 163 18.93 -0.33 15.80
CA ARG A 163 18.53 -0.45 14.40
C ARG A 163 18.77 -1.85 13.83
N ASN A 164 18.46 -2.89 14.62
CA ASN A 164 18.61 -4.28 14.19
C ASN A 164 17.80 -4.54 12.93
N ALA A 165 18.39 -5.26 11.98
CA ALA A 165 17.70 -5.72 10.77
C ALA A 165 17.31 -7.19 10.90
N TYR A 166 16.09 -7.51 10.54
CA TYR A 166 15.52 -8.87 10.60
C TYR A 166 15.15 -9.33 9.21
N MET A 167 15.44 -10.58 8.88
CA MET A 167 15.21 -11.12 7.56
C MET A 167 14.49 -12.48 7.61
N VAL A 168 13.90 -12.84 6.48
CA VAL A 168 13.42 -14.18 6.16
C VAL A 168 14.24 -14.75 5.01
N ASP A 169 14.44 -16.07 5.03
CA ASP A 169 15.18 -16.83 4.02
C ASP A 169 14.58 -18.24 3.86
N ALA A 170 15.17 -19.09 3.04
CA ALA A 170 14.71 -20.46 2.81
C ALA A 170 14.65 -21.31 4.09
N SER A 171 15.51 -21.02 5.08
CA SER A 171 15.58 -21.74 6.36
C SER A 171 14.67 -21.15 7.43
N HIS A 172 14.37 -19.86 7.30
CA HIS A 172 13.51 -19.06 8.18
C HIS A 172 12.45 -18.38 7.33
N PRO A 173 11.41 -19.11 6.87
CA PRO A 173 10.49 -18.62 5.87
C PRO A 173 9.56 -17.53 6.38
N GLY A 174 9.04 -16.75 5.43
CA GLY A 174 8.03 -15.71 5.61
C GLY A 174 7.30 -15.52 4.30
N SER A 175 6.52 -16.53 3.88
CA SER A 175 5.83 -16.53 2.59
C SER A 175 4.77 -15.42 2.49
N ASP A 176 4.14 -15.06 3.60
CA ASP A 176 3.20 -13.97 3.75
C ASP A 176 3.86 -12.62 3.36
N VAL A 177 4.90 -12.20 4.06
CA VAL A 177 5.57 -10.90 3.79
C VAL A 177 6.30 -10.90 2.45
N ALA A 178 6.83 -12.04 1.99
CA ALA A 178 7.47 -12.14 0.69
C ALA A 178 6.45 -12.02 -0.46
N ALA A 179 5.28 -12.66 -0.33
CA ALA A 179 4.20 -12.53 -1.30
C ALA A 179 3.59 -11.11 -1.29
N GLU A 180 3.39 -10.49 -0.13
CA GLU A 180 2.93 -9.09 -0.06
C GLU A 180 3.94 -8.15 -0.74
N THR A 181 5.23 -8.36 -0.51
CA THR A 181 6.28 -7.57 -1.18
C THR A 181 6.28 -7.80 -2.70
N ALA A 182 6.04 -9.04 -3.15
CA ALA A 182 5.88 -9.34 -4.57
C ALA A 182 4.67 -8.60 -5.17
N ALA A 183 3.53 -8.59 -4.49
CA ALA A 183 2.34 -7.85 -4.90
C ALA A 183 2.61 -6.35 -5.02
N ALA A 184 3.31 -5.76 -4.04
CA ALA A 184 3.67 -4.35 -4.02
C ALA A 184 4.53 -3.96 -5.23
N LEU A 185 5.56 -4.74 -5.51
CA LEU A 185 6.46 -4.48 -6.62
C LEU A 185 5.78 -4.72 -7.98
N ALA A 186 4.88 -5.72 -8.08
CA ALA A 186 4.10 -5.96 -9.28
C ALA A 186 3.09 -4.84 -9.53
N ALA A 187 2.36 -4.37 -8.50
CA ALA A 187 1.43 -3.25 -8.60
C ALA A 187 2.14 -1.95 -8.99
N ALA A 188 3.30 -1.67 -8.38
CA ALA A 188 4.14 -0.53 -8.75
C ALA A 188 4.64 -0.65 -10.21
N ALA A 189 4.99 -1.84 -10.67
CA ALA A 189 5.40 -2.07 -12.06
C ALA A 189 4.26 -1.78 -13.05
N VAL A 190 3.01 -2.14 -12.73
CA VAL A 190 1.83 -1.75 -13.53
C VAL A 190 1.69 -0.23 -13.60
N MET A 191 1.83 0.43 -12.46
CA MET A 191 1.73 1.89 -12.36
C MET A 191 2.85 2.60 -13.15
N PHE A 192 4.09 2.11 -13.12
CA PHE A 192 5.22 2.65 -13.88
C PHE A 192 5.33 2.09 -15.31
N SER A 193 4.37 1.31 -15.77
CA SER A 193 4.39 0.79 -17.14
C SER A 193 4.44 1.93 -18.17
N ALA A 194 4.98 1.66 -19.36
CA ALA A 194 5.14 2.66 -20.43
C ALA A 194 3.81 3.28 -20.92
N ARG A 195 2.67 2.69 -20.55
CA ARG A 195 1.32 3.18 -20.89
C ARG A 195 0.77 4.17 -19.89
N ALA A 196 1.37 4.30 -18.71
CA ALA A 196 0.91 5.19 -17.65
C ALA A 196 1.51 6.59 -17.79
N PRO A 197 0.80 7.66 -17.40
CA PRO A 197 1.38 8.98 -17.24
C PRO A 197 2.55 8.93 -16.22
N GLY A 198 3.74 9.38 -16.62
CA GLY A 198 4.96 9.27 -15.81
C GLY A 198 5.60 7.88 -15.82
N GLY A 199 5.29 7.06 -16.83
CA GLY A 199 5.82 5.71 -16.99
C GLY A 199 7.35 5.67 -17.13
N ASP A 200 7.94 4.64 -16.51
CA ASP A 200 9.37 4.33 -16.54
C ASP A 200 9.49 2.82 -16.76
N ARG A 201 9.57 2.45 -18.05
CA ARG A 201 9.60 1.04 -18.46
C ARG A 201 10.77 0.25 -17.86
N GLN A 202 11.95 0.86 -17.79
CA GLN A 202 13.13 0.18 -17.27
C GLN A 202 12.96 -0.10 -15.77
N TYR A 203 12.45 0.88 -15.04
CA TYR A 203 12.12 0.72 -13.63
C TYR A 203 11.04 -0.34 -13.41
N ALA A 204 9.96 -0.32 -14.19
CA ALA A 204 8.91 -1.34 -14.12
C ALA A 204 9.43 -2.76 -14.34
N LEU A 205 10.34 -2.96 -15.32
CA LEU A 205 10.96 -4.27 -15.55
C LEU A 205 11.85 -4.71 -14.38
N ARG A 206 12.58 -3.78 -13.76
CA ARG A 206 13.35 -4.07 -12.54
C ARG A 206 12.44 -4.54 -11.41
N LEU A 207 11.34 -3.82 -11.14
CA LEU A 207 10.37 -4.18 -10.12
C LEU A 207 9.77 -5.57 -10.38
N LEU A 208 9.41 -5.88 -11.62
CA LEU A 208 8.87 -7.19 -12.00
C LEU A 208 9.87 -8.33 -11.78
N THR A 209 11.17 -8.08 -12.00
CA THR A 209 12.19 -9.11 -11.71
C THR A 209 12.19 -9.47 -10.24
N HIS A 210 12.19 -8.49 -9.35
CA HIS A 210 12.13 -8.73 -7.91
C HIS A 210 10.78 -9.36 -7.49
N ALA A 211 9.66 -8.90 -8.05
CA ALA A 211 8.33 -9.44 -7.75
C ALA A 211 8.22 -10.93 -8.09
N LYS A 212 8.72 -11.33 -9.27
CA LYS A 212 8.72 -12.73 -9.71
C LYS A 212 9.58 -13.61 -8.79
N GLN A 213 10.78 -13.16 -8.44
CA GLN A 213 11.67 -13.90 -7.52
C GLN A 213 11.03 -14.06 -6.13
N LEU A 214 10.46 -13.01 -5.58
CA LEU A 214 9.78 -13.05 -4.28
C LEU A 214 8.55 -13.96 -4.29
N PHE A 215 7.77 -13.97 -5.37
CA PHE A 215 6.65 -14.90 -5.51
C PHE A 215 7.09 -16.36 -5.54
N GLU A 216 8.16 -16.68 -6.29
CA GLU A 216 8.73 -18.04 -6.29
C GLU A 216 9.30 -18.41 -4.93
N PHE A 217 9.99 -17.49 -4.25
CA PHE A 217 10.46 -17.71 -2.89
C PHE A 217 9.29 -18.00 -1.94
N ALA A 218 8.25 -17.16 -1.93
CA ALA A 218 7.08 -17.33 -1.08
C ALA A 218 6.34 -18.66 -1.35
N LYS A 219 6.20 -19.04 -2.61
CA LYS A 219 5.53 -20.28 -3.03
C LYS A 219 6.29 -21.54 -2.60
N ASN A 220 7.62 -21.50 -2.69
CA ASN A 220 8.47 -22.67 -2.46
C ASN A 220 8.89 -22.83 -0.99
N HIS A 221 8.90 -21.77 -0.20
CA HIS A 221 9.31 -21.76 1.21
C HIS A 221 8.18 -21.20 2.08
N ARG A 222 7.17 -22.05 2.35
CA ARG A 222 5.96 -21.67 3.10
C ARG A 222 6.20 -21.55 4.60
N GLY A 223 5.66 -20.49 5.19
CA GLY A 223 5.69 -20.25 6.62
C GLY A 223 5.40 -18.79 6.96
N LEU A 224 4.76 -18.55 8.11
CA LEU A 224 4.44 -17.21 8.56
C LEU A 224 5.68 -16.51 9.12
N TYR A 225 5.93 -15.29 8.69
CA TYR A 225 7.16 -14.54 8.99
C TYR A 225 7.38 -14.30 10.49
N GLN A 226 6.32 -14.18 11.31
CA GLN A 226 6.45 -14.03 12.75
C GLN A 226 7.03 -15.28 13.45
N ASN A 227 7.02 -16.45 12.82
CA ASN A 227 7.70 -17.63 13.35
C ASN A 227 9.22 -17.52 13.18
N SER A 228 9.66 -16.82 12.13
CA SER A 228 11.08 -16.54 11.83
C SER A 228 11.55 -15.24 12.49
N VAL A 229 10.68 -14.26 12.65
CA VAL A 229 10.92 -12.95 13.28
C VAL A 229 9.87 -12.69 14.36
N PRO A 230 9.97 -13.31 15.54
CA PRO A 230 8.93 -13.22 16.58
C PRO A 230 8.64 -11.80 17.07
N SER A 231 9.65 -10.89 17.03
CA SER A 231 9.45 -9.49 17.40
C SER A 231 8.44 -8.78 16.50
N ALA A 232 8.36 -9.14 15.23
CA ALA A 232 7.41 -8.56 14.28
C ALA A 232 5.96 -8.97 14.60
N GLY A 233 5.74 -10.22 15.01
CA GLY A 233 4.43 -10.76 15.35
C GLY A 233 3.73 -10.07 16.53
N ASN A 234 4.48 -9.37 17.39
CA ASN A 234 3.90 -8.56 18.47
C ASN A 234 3.14 -7.33 17.96
N PHE A 235 3.45 -6.87 16.74
CA PHE A 235 2.90 -5.65 16.14
C PHE A 235 2.02 -5.99 14.93
N TYR A 236 2.50 -6.88 14.06
CA TYR A 236 1.84 -7.24 12.80
C TYR A 236 1.78 -8.77 12.66
N HIS A 237 0.89 -9.39 13.43
CA HIS A 237 0.69 -10.84 13.41
C HIS A 237 -0.08 -11.25 12.15
N SER A 238 0.56 -12.04 11.28
CA SER A 238 -0.08 -12.60 10.09
C SER A 238 -0.94 -13.83 10.45
N SER A 239 -2.15 -13.89 9.92
CA SER A 239 -3.09 -14.99 10.15
C SER A 239 -2.97 -16.12 9.12
N SER A 240 -2.45 -15.84 7.94
CA SER A 240 -2.33 -16.77 6.81
C SER A 240 -1.24 -16.26 5.86
N ASP A 241 -0.84 -17.07 4.88
CA ASP A 241 -0.02 -16.67 3.75
C ASP A 241 -0.73 -16.97 2.40
N GLU A 242 -1.91 -17.55 2.47
CA GLU A 242 -2.65 -17.98 1.27
C GLU A 242 -3.22 -16.79 0.50
N ASP A 243 -3.71 -15.80 1.21
CA ASP A 243 -4.28 -14.60 0.62
C ASP A 243 -3.20 -13.66 0.07
N GLU A 244 -2.02 -13.56 0.69
CA GLU A 244 -0.88 -12.82 0.14
C GLU A 244 -0.35 -13.48 -1.14
N LEU A 245 -0.24 -14.80 -1.18
CA LEU A 245 0.16 -15.52 -2.38
C LEU A 245 -0.86 -15.34 -3.52
N LEU A 246 -2.15 -15.42 -3.20
CA LEU A 246 -3.20 -15.12 -4.18
C LEU A 246 -3.13 -13.68 -4.66
N TRP A 247 -2.95 -12.74 -3.75
CA TRP A 247 -2.80 -11.31 -4.02
C TRP A 247 -1.63 -11.02 -4.95
N ALA A 248 -0.46 -11.61 -4.66
CA ALA A 248 0.73 -11.51 -5.49
C ALA A 248 0.51 -12.10 -6.89
N ALA A 249 -0.10 -13.29 -6.98
CA ALA A 249 -0.41 -13.91 -8.26
C ALA A 249 -1.35 -13.03 -9.11
N VAL A 250 -2.35 -12.39 -8.50
CA VAL A 250 -3.27 -11.50 -9.20
C VAL A 250 -2.55 -10.27 -9.74
N TRP A 251 -1.70 -9.62 -8.94
CA TRP A 251 -0.94 -8.45 -9.40
C TRP A 251 0.10 -8.81 -10.46
N LEU A 252 0.77 -9.96 -10.31
CA LEU A 252 1.71 -10.47 -11.33
C LEU A 252 0.99 -10.79 -12.63
N TYR A 253 -0.19 -11.39 -12.59
CA TYR A 253 -1.01 -11.62 -13.78
C TYR A 253 -1.40 -10.31 -14.47
N ILE A 254 -1.85 -9.32 -13.72
CA ILE A 254 -2.18 -7.99 -14.26
C ILE A 254 -0.95 -7.33 -14.91
N ALA A 255 0.22 -7.50 -14.31
CA ALA A 255 1.46 -6.88 -14.78
C ALA A 255 2.05 -7.56 -16.03
N THR A 256 1.89 -8.87 -16.16
CA THR A 256 2.60 -9.67 -17.16
C THR A 256 1.68 -10.32 -18.20
N GLY A 257 0.50 -10.75 -17.80
CA GLY A 257 -0.37 -11.61 -18.58
C GLY A 257 0.07 -13.07 -18.64
N ASP A 258 1.08 -13.48 -17.85
CA ASP A 258 1.65 -14.83 -17.91
C ASP A 258 0.64 -15.87 -17.39
N GLU A 259 0.43 -16.95 -18.16
CA GLU A 259 -0.54 -18.00 -17.86
C GLU A 259 -0.25 -18.78 -16.55
N GLU A 260 0.99 -18.79 -16.07
CA GLU A 260 1.34 -19.43 -14.81
C GLU A 260 0.62 -18.81 -13.61
N TYR A 261 0.54 -17.47 -13.56
CA TYR A 261 -0.18 -16.77 -12.48
C TYR A 261 -1.69 -16.95 -12.59
N LYS A 262 -2.22 -16.98 -13.80
CA LYS A 262 -3.63 -17.29 -14.04
C LYS A 262 -3.98 -18.72 -13.59
N ALA A 263 -3.11 -19.69 -13.88
CA ALA A 263 -3.27 -21.07 -13.42
C ALA A 263 -3.22 -21.16 -11.88
N TYR A 264 -2.30 -20.39 -11.23
CA TYR A 264 -2.23 -20.31 -9.78
C TYR A 264 -3.53 -19.77 -9.18
N ILE A 265 -4.06 -18.65 -9.72
CA ILE A 265 -5.33 -18.05 -9.29
C ILE A 265 -6.50 -19.03 -9.46
N ALA A 266 -6.55 -19.77 -10.58
CA ALA A 266 -7.58 -20.74 -10.84
C ALA A 266 -7.49 -21.96 -9.90
N GLY A 267 -6.28 -22.37 -9.51
CA GLY A 267 -6.00 -23.47 -8.61
C GLY A 267 -6.21 -23.16 -7.13
N ALA A 268 -6.30 -21.89 -6.75
CA ALA A 268 -6.49 -21.46 -5.36
C ALA A 268 -7.89 -21.81 -4.80
N GLY A 269 -8.75 -22.45 -5.57
CA GLY A 269 -10.04 -22.98 -5.14
C GLY A 269 -11.05 -21.90 -4.75
N ASN A 270 -11.55 -21.98 -3.51
CA ASN A 270 -12.41 -20.93 -2.98
C ASN A 270 -11.55 -19.70 -2.69
N LEU A 271 -11.73 -18.64 -3.49
CA LEU A 271 -10.98 -17.38 -3.39
C LEU A 271 -11.21 -16.63 -2.05
N GLY A 272 -11.49 -17.34 -1.02
CA GLY A 272 -11.48 -16.88 0.34
C GLY A 272 -12.81 -16.62 0.96
N GLY A 273 -12.74 -16.62 2.27
CA GLY A 273 -13.82 -16.36 3.15
C GLY A 273 -14.42 -14.99 2.89
N SER A 274 -15.72 -14.98 2.80
CA SER A 274 -16.50 -13.76 2.81
C SER A 274 -16.48 -13.14 4.20
N GLY A 275 -16.45 -11.82 4.25
CA GLY A 275 -16.83 -11.10 5.46
C GLY A 275 -15.68 -10.42 6.21
N GLN A 276 -14.44 -10.63 5.82
CA GLN A 276 -13.32 -9.85 6.36
C GLN A 276 -13.05 -8.64 5.44
N PRO A 277 -12.82 -7.44 5.99
CA PRO A 277 -12.45 -6.29 5.19
C PRO A 277 -11.05 -6.45 4.58
N LEU A 278 -10.80 -5.81 3.44
CA LEU A 278 -9.46 -5.68 2.90
C LEU A 278 -8.55 -4.94 3.90
N GLY A 279 -7.43 -5.53 4.24
CA GLY A 279 -6.47 -4.98 5.18
C GLY A 279 -5.08 -5.56 4.97
N TRP A 280 -4.12 -5.15 5.80
CA TRP A 280 -2.74 -5.62 5.73
C TRP A 280 -2.60 -7.12 6.05
N ASP A 281 -3.55 -7.72 6.78
CA ASP A 281 -3.59 -9.14 7.16
C ASP A 281 -4.65 -9.94 6.37
N ASN A 282 -5.41 -9.32 5.46
CA ASN A 282 -6.40 -10.03 4.65
C ASN A 282 -6.59 -9.39 3.27
N LYS A 283 -6.22 -10.13 2.22
CA LYS A 283 -6.22 -9.69 0.83
C LYS A 283 -7.32 -10.31 -0.03
N HIS A 284 -8.07 -11.29 0.50
CA HIS A 284 -9.04 -12.03 -0.30
C HIS A 284 -10.03 -11.14 -1.08
N VAL A 285 -10.64 -10.16 -0.39
CA VAL A 285 -11.61 -9.24 -1.04
C VAL A 285 -10.96 -8.40 -2.13
N GLY A 286 -9.70 -7.96 -1.91
CA GLY A 286 -8.93 -7.21 -2.90
C GLY A 286 -8.63 -8.05 -4.14
N ALA A 287 -8.17 -9.29 -3.95
CA ALA A 287 -7.91 -10.24 -5.03
C ALA A 287 -9.18 -10.54 -5.82
N GLN A 288 -10.31 -10.79 -5.14
CA GLN A 288 -11.60 -11.01 -5.77
C GLN A 288 -12.03 -9.82 -6.64
N ALA A 289 -11.90 -8.59 -6.13
CA ALA A 289 -12.25 -7.37 -6.86
C ALA A 289 -11.40 -7.21 -8.13
N LEU A 290 -10.11 -7.47 -8.05
CA LEU A 290 -9.20 -7.38 -9.20
C LEU A 290 -9.49 -8.47 -10.24
N VAL A 291 -9.74 -9.72 -9.82
CA VAL A 291 -10.10 -10.83 -10.73
C VAL A 291 -11.42 -10.55 -11.43
N ALA A 292 -12.42 -10.05 -10.70
CA ALA A 292 -13.71 -9.66 -11.29
C ALA A 292 -13.53 -8.56 -12.34
N LYS A 293 -12.71 -7.55 -12.05
CA LYS A 293 -12.38 -6.47 -12.97
C LYS A 293 -11.64 -6.97 -14.22
N ALA A 294 -10.65 -7.84 -14.05
CA ALA A 294 -9.89 -8.40 -15.16
C ALA A 294 -10.78 -9.21 -16.10
N ARG A 295 -11.70 -10.02 -15.58
CA ARG A 295 -12.70 -10.75 -16.39
C ARG A 295 -13.62 -9.82 -17.20
N TYR A 296 -14.02 -8.70 -16.62
CA TYR A 296 -14.85 -7.71 -17.31
C TYR A 296 -14.10 -7.09 -18.50
N ILE A 297 -12.82 -6.77 -18.35
CA ILE A 297 -11.98 -6.17 -19.40
C ILE A 297 -11.68 -7.17 -20.53
N ILE A 298 -11.49 -8.45 -20.22
CA ILE A 298 -11.17 -9.49 -21.21
C ILE A 298 -12.41 -9.87 -22.06
N ASN A 299 -13.61 -9.72 -21.53
CA ASN A 299 -14.85 -10.11 -22.19
C ASN A 299 -15.54 -8.96 -22.97
N HIS A 300 -14.99 -7.76 -22.95
CA HIS A 300 -15.48 -6.56 -23.63
C HIS A 300 -14.36 -5.82 -24.35
#